data_a6cdaa80df3ec5a4de09e9851ee9c3aa
#
_entry.id   a6cdaa80df3ec5a4de09e9851ee9c3aa
#
_cell.length_a   1.000
_cell.length_b   1.000
_cell.length_c   1.000
_cell.angle_alpha   90.00
_cell.angle_beta   90.00
_cell.angle_gamma   90.00
#
_symmetry.space_group_name_H-M   'P 1'
#
loop_
_entity.id
_entity.type
_entity.pdbx_description
1 polymer ?
#
loop_
_entity_poly.entity_id
_entity_poly.type
_entity_poly.pdbx_seq_one_letter_code
_entity_poly.pdbx_strand_id
1 'polypeptide(L)'
;MTRAADDWLAAARARDATALCRLLTPAAEQSAVTGDETCAQAIGDLDLPADGPVGQVEVWSDRAQVKAGTETLFLTEVAGGWRVSAAGCTVRPGRPYDCEVSG
;
A
#
# COMPACT_ATOMS: atom_id res chain seq x y z
N MET A 1 2.05 -6.22 12.45
CA MET A 1 1.27 -5.34 11.53
C MET A 1 2.05 -4.07 11.18
N THR A 2 2.52 -3.31 12.16
CA THR A 2 3.31 -2.09 11.88
C THR A 2 4.57 -2.36 11.07
N ARG A 3 5.18 -3.53 11.22
CA ARG A 3 6.34 -3.90 10.43
C ARG A 3 6.04 -3.92 8.93
N ALA A 4 4.87 -4.42 8.52
CA ALA A 4 4.47 -4.42 7.11
C ALA A 4 4.34 -2.98 6.58
N ALA A 5 3.77 -2.08 7.39
CA ALA A 5 3.66 -0.68 7.01
C ALA A 5 5.05 -0.01 6.93
N ASP A 6 5.92 -0.28 7.89
CA ASP A 6 7.29 0.25 7.88
C ASP A 6 8.07 -0.24 6.66
N ASP A 7 7.95 -1.53 6.34
CA ASP A 7 8.60 -2.13 5.18
C ASP A 7 8.09 -1.50 3.88
N TRP A 8 6.79 -1.28 3.79
CA TRP A 8 6.21 -0.60 2.64
C TRP A 8 6.78 0.80 2.45
N LEU A 9 6.81 1.59 3.52
CA LEU A 9 7.30 2.97 3.45
C LEU A 9 8.79 3.00 3.09
N ALA A 10 9.59 2.10 3.63
CA ALA A 10 11.01 2.01 3.32
C ALA A 10 11.23 1.67 1.84
N ALA A 11 10.46 0.71 1.33
CA ALA A 11 10.55 0.31 -0.08
C ALA A 11 10.08 1.44 -1.02
N ALA A 12 9.04 2.17 -0.63
CA ALA A 12 8.56 3.30 -1.41
C ALA A 12 9.60 4.43 -1.48
N ARG A 13 10.27 4.72 -0.37
CA ARG A 13 11.35 5.72 -0.36
C ARG A 13 12.52 5.31 -1.23
N ALA A 14 12.84 4.02 -1.24
CA ALA A 14 13.93 3.46 -2.05
C ALA A 14 13.52 3.23 -3.50
N ARG A 15 12.23 3.39 -3.83
CA ARG A 15 11.65 3.08 -5.15
C ARG A 15 11.94 1.64 -5.56
N ASP A 16 11.86 0.74 -4.60
CA ASP A 16 12.08 -0.68 -4.81
C ASP A 16 10.77 -1.36 -5.17
N ALA A 17 10.43 -1.32 -6.45
CA ALA A 17 9.16 -1.84 -6.96
C ALA A 17 9.01 -3.34 -6.69
N THR A 18 10.08 -4.10 -6.75
CA THR A 18 10.03 -5.55 -6.47
C THR A 18 9.63 -5.81 -5.02
N ALA A 19 10.20 -5.07 -4.07
CA ALA A 19 9.84 -5.20 -2.66
C ALA A 19 8.40 -4.76 -2.42
N LEU A 20 7.97 -3.65 -3.04
CA LEU A 20 6.58 -3.18 -2.94
C LEU A 20 5.59 -4.25 -3.42
N CYS A 21 5.87 -4.90 -4.54
CA CYS A 21 5.02 -5.95 -5.06
C CYS A 21 4.88 -7.13 -4.11
N ARG A 22 5.94 -7.48 -3.40
CA ARG A 22 5.88 -8.58 -2.42
C ARG A 22 5.02 -8.25 -1.22
N LEU A 23 4.87 -6.97 -0.91
CA LEU A 23 4.10 -6.51 0.24
C LEU A 23 2.62 -6.34 -0.06
N LEU A 24 2.23 -6.35 -1.34
CA LEU A 24 0.83 -6.21 -1.75
C LEU A 24 0.05 -7.50 -1.58
N THR A 25 -1.26 -7.38 -1.34
CA THR A 25 -2.16 -8.52 -1.47
C THR A 25 -2.21 -8.97 -2.93
N PRO A 26 -2.53 -10.24 -3.21
CA PRO A 26 -2.70 -10.69 -4.60
C PRO A 26 -3.72 -9.87 -5.38
N ALA A 27 -4.83 -9.47 -4.73
CA ALA A 27 -5.85 -8.66 -5.39
C ALA A 27 -5.32 -7.28 -5.77
N ALA A 28 -4.56 -6.64 -4.86
CA ALA A 28 -3.97 -5.34 -5.14
C ALA A 28 -2.93 -5.41 -6.24
N GLU A 29 -2.12 -6.46 -6.25
CA GLU A 29 -1.13 -6.70 -7.28
C GLU A 29 -1.79 -6.85 -8.66
N GLN A 30 -2.85 -7.65 -8.75
CA GLN A 30 -3.60 -7.84 -10.00
C GLN A 30 -4.25 -6.55 -10.46
N SER A 31 -4.78 -5.76 -9.54
CA SER A 31 -5.41 -4.48 -9.85
C SER A 31 -4.42 -3.46 -10.41
N ALA A 32 -3.17 -3.50 -9.97
CA ALA A 32 -2.14 -2.57 -10.42
C ALA A 32 -1.62 -2.89 -11.82
N VAL A 33 -1.64 -4.16 -12.22
CA VAL A 33 -1.08 -4.60 -13.49
C VAL A 33 -2.11 -4.41 -14.61
N THR A 34 -1.67 -3.84 -15.74
CA THR A 34 -2.48 -3.71 -16.95
C THR A 34 -1.71 -4.29 -18.14
N GLY A 35 -2.41 -5.05 -19.00
CA GLY A 35 -1.80 -5.64 -20.17
C GLY A 35 -0.71 -6.65 -19.81
N ASP A 36 0.42 -6.56 -20.53
CA ASP A 36 1.53 -7.50 -20.39
C ASP A 36 2.61 -7.04 -19.41
N GLU A 37 2.39 -5.93 -18.70
CA GLU A 37 3.41 -5.44 -17.78
C GLU A 37 3.52 -6.31 -16.52
N THR A 38 4.71 -6.31 -15.91
CA THR A 38 4.91 -6.96 -14.62
C THR A 38 4.44 -6.06 -13.48
N CYS A 39 4.24 -6.62 -12.30
CA CYS A 39 3.91 -5.82 -11.12
C CYS A 39 4.96 -4.74 -10.87
N ALA A 40 6.25 -5.08 -10.98
CA ALA A 40 7.32 -4.12 -10.76
C ALA A 40 7.27 -2.96 -11.77
N GLN A 41 6.92 -3.23 -13.01
CA GLN A 41 6.74 -2.18 -14.02
C GLN A 41 5.56 -1.28 -13.68
N ALA A 42 4.43 -1.88 -13.33
CA ALA A 42 3.22 -1.12 -13.00
C ALA A 42 3.42 -0.25 -11.76
N ILE A 43 4.00 -0.80 -10.70
CA ILE A 43 4.26 -0.07 -9.46
C ILE A 43 5.33 0.99 -9.65
N GLY A 44 6.35 0.71 -10.47
CA GLY A 44 7.43 1.66 -10.74
C GLY A 44 6.95 2.93 -11.43
N ASP A 45 5.83 2.88 -12.15
CA ASP A 45 5.24 4.03 -12.82
C ASP A 45 4.34 4.87 -11.91
N LEU A 46 4.04 4.40 -10.71
CA LEU A 46 3.18 5.11 -9.77
C LEU A 46 3.99 6.09 -8.93
N ASP A 47 3.36 7.20 -8.57
CA ASP A 47 3.92 8.17 -7.64
C ASP A 47 3.38 7.85 -6.25
N LEU A 48 4.10 7.01 -5.52
CA LEU A 48 3.71 6.59 -4.18
C LEU A 48 4.36 7.49 -3.13
N PRO A 49 3.56 8.21 -2.35
CA PRO A 49 4.12 9.04 -1.30
C PRO A 49 4.77 8.20 -0.19
N ALA A 50 5.83 8.75 0.39
CA ALA A 50 6.53 8.12 1.50
C ALA A 50 7.12 9.21 2.41
N ASP A 51 6.28 10.19 2.74
CA ASP A 51 6.71 11.44 3.35
C ASP A 51 6.68 11.46 4.86
N GLY A 52 6.37 10.34 5.51
CA GLY A 52 6.37 10.31 6.95
C GLY A 52 6.53 8.91 7.52
N PRO A 53 6.88 8.81 8.81
CA PRO A 53 6.89 7.53 9.50
C PRO A 53 5.46 7.08 9.79
N VAL A 54 5.33 5.82 10.23
CA VAL A 54 4.05 5.32 10.72
C VAL A 54 3.58 6.18 11.88
N GLY A 55 2.38 6.70 11.77
CA GLY A 55 1.73 7.49 12.80
C GLY A 55 0.61 6.70 13.45
N GLN A 56 -0.63 7.15 13.22
CA GLN A 56 -1.81 6.52 13.82
C GLN A 56 -2.12 5.18 13.17
N VAL A 57 -2.41 4.17 13.97
CA VAL A 57 -2.75 2.82 13.53
C VAL A 57 -4.08 2.41 14.13
N GLU A 58 -4.99 1.90 13.30
CA GLU A 58 -6.25 1.32 13.74
C GLU A 58 -6.38 -0.08 13.16
N VAL A 59 -6.79 -1.04 13.98
CA VAL A 59 -6.91 -2.44 13.56
C VAL A 59 -8.32 -2.93 13.84
N TRP A 60 -8.93 -3.57 12.83
CA TRP A 60 -10.25 -4.17 12.93
C TRP A 60 -10.14 -5.63 12.47
N SER A 61 -10.11 -6.57 13.38
CA SER A 61 -10.05 -7.98 13.02
C SER A 61 -8.86 -8.26 12.08
N ASP A 62 -9.11 -8.59 10.82
CA ASP A 62 -8.07 -8.89 9.82
C ASP A 62 -7.74 -7.69 8.93
N ARG A 63 -8.13 -6.48 9.32
CA ARG A 63 -7.90 -5.26 8.56
C ARG A 63 -7.25 -4.18 9.41
N ALA A 64 -6.44 -3.36 8.80
CA ALA A 64 -5.80 -2.24 9.48
C ALA A 64 -5.71 -1.02 8.58
N GLN A 65 -5.73 0.14 9.22
CA GLN A 65 -5.52 1.43 8.58
C GLN A 65 -4.34 2.10 9.26
N VAL A 66 -3.37 2.54 8.48
CA VAL A 66 -2.16 3.18 8.98
C VAL A 66 -2.01 4.55 8.33
N LYS A 67 -1.90 5.58 9.13
CA LYS A 67 -1.62 6.93 8.64
C LYS A 67 -0.13 7.20 8.73
N ALA A 68 0.45 7.67 7.63
CA ALA A 68 1.87 7.96 7.53
C ALA A 68 2.04 9.22 6.68
N GLY A 69 2.45 10.33 7.32
CA GLY A 69 2.50 11.60 6.63
C GLY A 69 1.13 11.99 6.09
N THR A 70 1.04 12.31 4.82
CA THR A 70 -0.22 12.69 4.16
C THR A 70 -0.98 11.52 3.57
N GLU A 71 -0.41 10.32 3.59
CA GLU A 71 -1.06 9.16 3.00
C GLU A 71 -1.68 8.25 4.06
N THR A 72 -2.61 7.42 3.60
CA THR A 72 -3.18 6.35 4.40
C THR A 72 -2.92 5.03 3.68
N LEU A 73 -2.44 4.04 4.44
CA LEU A 73 -2.27 2.68 3.95
C LEU A 73 -3.37 1.81 4.53
N PHE A 74 -3.86 0.89 3.72
CA PHE A 74 -4.78 -0.14 4.19
C PHE A 74 -4.11 -1.49 4.08
N LEU A 75 -4.19 -2.28 5.15
CA LEU A 75 -3.57 -3.59 5.22
C LEU A 75 -4.63 -4.65 5.51
N THR A 76 -4.36 -5.86 5.05
CA THR A 76 -5.21 -7.03 5.29
C THR A 76 -4.34 -8.16 5.77
N GLU A 77 -4.79 -8.85 6.81
CA GLU A 77 -4.11 -10.05 7.27
C GLU A 77 -4.48 -11.23 6.36
N VAL A 78 -3.45 -11.86 5.81
CA VAL A 78 -3.61 -13.04 4.95
C VAL A 78 -2.76 -14.16 5.52
N ALA A 79 -2.85 -15.34 4.93
CA ALA A 79 -2.00 -16.45 5.34
C ALA A 79 -0.52 -16.02 5.22
N GLY A 80 0.21 -16.11 6.32
CA GLY A 80 1.61 -15.70 6.36
C GLY A 80 1.87 -14.28 6.83
N GLY A 81 0.84 -13.50 7.15
CA GLY A 81 1.01 -12.18 7.77
C GLY A 81 0.21 -11.06 7.11
N TRP A 82 0.59 -9.84 7.44
CA TRP A 82 -0.09 -8.65 6.94
C TRP A 82 0.47 -8.22 5.59
N ARG A 83 -0.44 -7.82 4.69
CA ARG A 83 -0.11 -7.31 3.36
C ARG A 83 -0.84 -6.01 3.09
N VAL A 84 -0.27 -5.17 2.23
CA VAL A 84 -0.88 -3.90 1.84
C VAL A 84 -1.96 -4.17 0.80
N SER A 85 -3.19 -3.75 1.10
CA SER A 85 -4.33 -3.86 0.18
C SER A 85 -4.60 -2.57 -0.59
N ALA A 86 -4.20 -1.42 -0.04
CA ALA A 86 -4.31 -0.14 -0.72
C ALA A 86 -3.22 0.80 -0.22
N ALA A 87 -2.70 1.63 -1.12
CA ALA A 87 -1.62 2.56 -0.80
C ALA A 87 -1.74 3.83 -1.63
N GLY A 88 -1.06 4.88 -1.16
CA GLY A 88 -1.15 6.19 -1.80
C GLY A 88 -2.54 6.79 -1.69
N CYS A 89 -3.21 6.52 -0.58
CA CYS A 89 -4.61 6.91 -0.41
C CYS A 89 -4.70 8.31 0.19
N THR A 90 -5.56 9.15 -0.39
CA THR A 90 -5.85 10.48 0.10
C THR A 90 -7.36 10.66 0.24
N VAL A 91 -7.76 11.48 1.20
CA VAL A 91 -9.18 11.80 1.41
C VAL A 91 -9.63 12.76 0.31
N ARG A 92 -10.80 12.47 -0.27
CA ARG A 92 -11.41 13.33 -1.28
C ARG A 92 -12.80 13.75 -0.82
N PRO A 93 -13.21 15.01 -1.07
CA PRO A 93 -14.58 15.44 -0.77
C PRO A 93 -15.61 14.56 -1.50
N GLY A 94 -16.60 14.07 -0.79
CA GLY A 94 -17.64 13.22 -1.35
C GLY A 94 -17.24 11.78 -1.63
N ARG A 95 -16.00 11.39 -1.28
CA ARG A 95 -15.48 10.02 -1.45
C ARG A 95 -14.71 9.61 -0.21
N PRO A 96 -14.72 8.33 0.16
CA PRO A 96 -13.94 7.90 1.32
C PRO A 96 -12.44 8.02 1.10
N TYR A 97 -11.90 7.49 0.02
CA TYR A 97 -10.47 7.57 -0.31
C TYR A 97 -10.24 7.39 -1.79
N ASP A 98 -9.17 8.01 -2.28
CA ASP A 98 -8.67 7.84 -3.63
C ASP A 98 -7.25 7.28 -3.53
N CYS A 99 -7.02 6.06 -4.01
CA CYS A 99 -5.76 5.34 -3.83
C CYS A 99 -5.06 5.10 -5.15
N GLU A 100 -3.72 5.17 -5.13
CA GLU A 100 -2.90 4.82 -6.29
C GLU A 100 -2.93 3.32 -6.57
N VAL A 101 -2.98 2.51 -5.52
CA VAL A 101 -3.10 1.05 -5.60
C VAL A 101 -4.22 0.62 -4.67
N SER A 102 -5.09 -0.27 -5.15
CA SER A 102 -6.14 -0.85 -4.30
C SER A 102 -6.60 -2.19 -4.86
N GLY A 103 -7.03 -3.05 -3.94
CA GLY A 103 -7.57 -4.34 -4.34
C GLY A 103 -8.26 -5.10 -3.23
#